data_72f2491fcf6f86360c514fe5b5b0285a
#
_entry.id   72f2491fcf6f86360c514fe5b5b0285a
#
_cell.length_a   1.000
_cell.length_b   1.000
_cell.length_c   1.000
_cell.angle_alpha   90.00
_cell.angle_beta   90.00
_cell.angle_gamma   90.00
#
_symmetry.space_group_name_H-M   'P 1'
#
loop_
_entity.id
_entity.type
_entity.pdbx_description
1 polymer ?
#
loop_
_entity_poly.entity_id
_entity_poly.type
_entity_poly.pdbx_seq_one_letter_code
_entity_poly.pdbx_strand_id
1 'polypeptide(L)'
;MMKLYISLLILIFSFSTYAKTPTFQDYPAQTYTGKNQPLKLTLQSKKYRTLFKQMSQQPPNFAGHYVMETVGCGGGCSFALAYNVKTGQSFVLPDTFADCYSEQKGFKQNDIFYQKDSRLVMAVGSRHGDQAQCET
;
A
#
# COMPACT_ATOMS: atom_id res chain seq x y z
N MET A 1 56.27 -40.95 10.25
CA MET A 1 55.22 -40.53 9.31
C MET A 1 54.18 -39.70 10.09
N MET A 2 54.30 -38.42 9.98
CA MET A 2 53.45 -37.47 10.70
C MET A 2 52.29 -37.04 9.79
N LYS A 3 51.06 -37.47 10.09
CA LYS A 3 49.89 -37.09 9.34
C LYS A 3 49.45 -35.68 9.78
N LEU A 4 49.62 -34.72 8.88
CA LEU A 4 49.15 -33.34 9.06
C LEU A 4 47.64 -33.33 8.83
N TYR A 5 46.84 -33.17 9.90
CA TYR A 5 45.41 -32.89 9.80
C TYR A 5 45.23 -31.38 9.59
N ILE A 6 45.01 -30.98 8.34
CA ILE A 6 44.59 -29.63 8.01
C ILE A 6 43.09 -29.52 8.35
N SER A 7 42.81 -28.93 9.52
CA SER A 7 41.44 -28.61 9.93
C SER A 7 40.98 -27.37 9.15
N LEU A 8 40.19 -27.58 8.10
CA LEU A 8 39.59 -26.50 7.31
C LEU A 8 38.47 -25.87 8.14
N LEU A 9 38.76 -24.77 8.80
CA LEU A 9 37.82 -23.97 9.56
C LEU A 9 36.99 -23.16 8.56
N ILE A 10 35.81 -23.69 8.17
CA ILE A 10 34.85 -22.97 7.33
C ILE A 10 34.20 -21.91 8.22
N LEU A 11 34.66 -20.67 8.10
CA LEU A 11 34.01 -19.49 8.69
C LEU A 11 32.71 -19.20 7.92
N ILE A 12 31.58 -19.69 8.44
CA ILE A 12 30.26 -19.35 7.91
C ILE A 12 29.97 -17.90 8.33
N PHE A 13 30.25 -16.96 7.42
CA PHE A 13 29.80 -15.58 7.56
C PHE A 13 28.27 -15.57 7.37
N SER A 14 27.56 -15.63 8.48
CA SER A 14 26.11 -15.37 8.51
C SER A 14 25.88 -13.89 8.20
N PHE A 15 25.64 -13.57 6.93
CA PHE A 15 25.12 -12.26 6.56
C PHE A 15 23.69 -12.14 7.08
N SER A 16 23.54 -11.49 8.24
CA SER A 16 22.24 -11.04 8.71
C SER A 16 21.76 -9.95 7.75
N THR A 17 20.94 -10.32 6.77
CA THR A 17 20.23 -9.35 5.93
C THR A 17 19.17 -8.68 6.80
N TYR A 18 19.49 -7.50 7.31
CA TYR A 18 18.47 -6.63 7.91
C TYR A 18 17.50 -6.23 6.78
N ALA A 19 16.27 -6.74 6.84
CA ALA A 19 15.21 -6.29 5.95
C ALA A 19 14.93 -4.81 6.26
N LYS A 20 15.34 -3.92 5.35
CA LYS A 20 15.07 -2.49 5.46
C LYS A 20 13.56 -2.27 5.25
N THR A 21 12.92 -1.51 6.15
CA THR A 21 11.54 -1.08 5.94
C THR A 21 11.45 -0.28 4.63
N PRO A 22 10.55 -0.63 3.71
CA PRO A 22 10.41 0.07 2.45
C PRO A 22 9.99 1.53 2.66
N THR A 23 10.52 2.43 1.85
CA THR A 23 10.18 3.85 1.84
C THR A 23 9.59 4.25 0.49
N PHE A 24 8.87 5.37 0.44
CA PHE A 24 8.29 5.86 -0.82
C PHE A 24 9.34 6.10 -1.89
N GLN A 25 10.55 6.51 -1.52
CA GLN A 25 11.68 6.76 -2.42
C GLN A 25 12.23 5.47 -3.06
N ASP A 26 12.03 4.32 -2.43
CA ASP A 26 12.46 3.03 -2.97
C ASP A 26 11.59 2.57 -4.17
N TYR A 27 10.42 3.20 -4.38
CA TYR A 27 9.43 2.85 -5.41
C TYR A 27 9.00 4.05 -6.25
N PRO A 28 9.90 4.73 -6.95
CA PRO A 28 9.57 5.95 -7.67
C PRO A 28 8.58 5.71 -8.82
N ALA A 29 7.75 6.71 -9.08
CA ALA A 29 6.82 6.74 -10.20
C ALA A 29 6.92 8.07 -10.96
N GLN A 30 6.83 7.99 -12.30
CA GLN A 30 6.80 9.17 -13.14
C GLN A 30 5.38 9.73 -13.23
N THR A 31 5.25 11.05 -12.99
CA THR A 31 3.95 11.73 -13.04
C THR A 31 3.47 11.91 -14.48
N TYR A 32 2.25 11.51 -14.74
CA TYR A 32 1.51 11.77 -15.96
C TYR A 32 1.01 13.23 -15.99
N THR A 33 1.22 13.91 -17.10
CA THR A 33 0.86 15.33 -17.30
C THR A 33 -0.24 15.55 -18.32
N GLY A 34 -0.78 14.45 -18.90
CA GLY A 34 -1.87 14.51 -19.86
C GLY A 34 -3.24 14.76 -19.22
N LYS A 35 -4.26 14.90 -20.06
CA LYS A 35 -5.63 15.05 -19.59
C LYS A 35 -6.17 13.73 -19.03
N ASN A 36 -6.98 13.83 -17.97
CA ASN A 36 -7.70 12.69 -17.42
C ASN A 36 -8.65 12.11 -18.47
N GLN A 37 -8.63 10.79 -18.65
CA GLN A 37 -9.52 10.09 -19.58
C GLN A 37 -10.93 9.96 -18.98
N PRO A 38 -11.98 9.88 -19.82
CA PRO A 38 -13.34 9.73 -19.34
C PRO A 38 -13.51 8.55 -18.37
N LEU A 39 -14.25 8.78 -17.29
CA LEU A 39 -14.50 7.80 -16.24
C LEU A 39 -15.22 6.56 -16.78
N LYS A 40 -14.67 5.38 -16.51
CA LYS A 40 -15.24 4.06 -16.80
C LYS A 40 -15.55 3.35 -15.49
N LEU A 41 -16.82 3.13 -15.19
CA LEU A 41 -17.27 2.45 -13.99
C LEU A 41 -17.42 0.95 -14.23
N THR A 42 -16.94 0.14 -13.28
CA THR A 42 -17.22 -1.29 -13.18
C THR A 42 -18.50 -1.53 -12.36
N LEU A 43 -18.97 -2.78 -12.29
CA LEU A 43 -20.10 -3.14 -11.41
C LEU A 43 -19.83 -2.77 -9.94
N GLN A 44 -18.62 -3.00 -9.47
CA GLN A 44 -18.21 -2.69 -8.08
C GLN A 44 -18.10 -1.18 -7.84
N SER A 45 -17.48 -0.45 -8.78
CA SER A 45 -17.23 0.98 -8.62
C SER A 45 -18.51 1.84 -8.79
N LYS A 46 -19.58 1.30 -9.40
CA LYS A 46 -20.88 2.00 -9.52
C LYS A 46 -21.46 2.44 -8.18
N LYS A 47 -21.19 1.72 -7.09
CA LYS A 47 -21.60 2.09 -5.73
C LYS A 47 -21.02 3.44 -5.30
N TYR A 48 -19.86 3.78 -5.81
CA TYR A 48 -19.07 4.97 -5.46
C TYR A 48 -19.06 6.00 -6.60
N ARG A 49 -20.06 5.97 -7.47
CA ARG A 49 -20.14 6.81 -8.70
C ARG A 49 -19.86 8.29 -8.43
N THR A 50 -20.47 8.85 -7.40
CA THR A 50 -20.31 10.27 -7.06
C THR A 50 -18.87 10.59 -6.72
N LEU A 51 -18.25 9.75 -5.90
CA LEU A 51 -16.86 9.91 -5.50
C LEU A 51 -15.90 9.75 -6.69
N PHE A 52 -16.10 8.74 -7.55
CA PHE A 52 -15.30 8.58 -8.76
C PHE A 52 -15.45 9.75 -9.75
N LYS A 53 -16.63 10.37 -9.84
CA LYS A 53 -16.80 11.60 -10.62
C LYS A 53 -15.94 12.75 -10.09
N GLN A 54 -15.86 12.90 -8.76
CA GLN A 54 -14.99 13.90 -8.13
C GLN A 54 -13.51 13.56 -8.37
N MET A 55 -13.10 12.30 -8.16
CA MET A 55 -11.74 11.83 -8.40
C MET A 55 -11.30 12.04 -9.86
N SER A 56 -12.19 11.84 -10.84
CA SER A 56 -11.87 12.00 -12.26
C SER A 56 -11.53 13.43 -12.67
N GLN A 57 -11.82 14.40 -11.84
CA GLN A 57 -11.50 15.82 -12.05
C GLN A 57 -10.23 16.28 -11.35
N GLN A 58 -9.61 15.40 -10.55
CA GLN A 58 -8.43 15.72 -9.77
C GLN A 58 -7.13 15.32 -10.49
N PRO A 59 -6.00 16.00 -10.18
CA PRO A 59 -4.71 15.56 -10.65
C PRO A 59 -4.28 14.27 -9.94
N PRO A 60 -3.35 13.47 -10.53
CA PRO A 60 -2.84 12.28 -9.87
C PRO A 60 -2.23 12.59 -8.50
N ASN A 61 -2.51 11.73 -7.52
CA ASN A 61 -1.94 11.79 -6.17
C ASN A 61 -1.25 10.48 -5.75
N PHE A 62 -1.26 9.44 -6.63
CA PHE A 62 -0.62 8.16 -6.38
C PHE A 62 -0.01 7.59 -7.67
N ALA A 63 1.17 6.97 -7.54
CA ALA A 63 1.89 6.24 -8.60
C ALA A 63 2.00 7.01 -9.94
N GLY A 64 1.99 8.34 -9.87
CA GLY A 64 2.12 9.24 -11.01
C GLY A 64 0.91 9.34 -11.92
N HIS A 65 -0.06 8.42 -11.87
CA HIS A 65 -1.21 8.41 -12.79
C HIS A 65 -2.50 7.85 -12.20
N TYR A 66 -2.57 7.71 -10.89
CA TYR A 66 -3.80 7.39 -10.17
C TYR A 66 -4.24 8.54 -9.29
N VAL A 67 -5.54 8.70 -9.17
CA VAL A 67 -6.17 9.41 -8.06
C VAL A 67 -6.65 8.35 -7.10
N MET A 68 -6.14 8.36 -5.88
CA MET A 68 -6.58 7.49 -4.78
C MET A 68 -7.39 8.28 -3.77
N GLU A 69 -8.38 7.61 -3.17
CA GLU A 69 -9.21 8.13 -2.10
C GLU A 69 -9.42 7.04 -1.06
N THR A 70 -9.24 7.36 0.22
CA THR A 70 -9.53 6.48 1.33
C THR A 70 -10.97 6.68 1.79
N VAL A 71 -11.71 5.60 1.90
CA VAL A 71 -13.13 5.59 2.25
C VAL A 71 -13.36 4.78 3.52
N GLY A 72 -14.12 5.34 4.44
CA GLY A 72 -14.56 4.62 5.64
C GLY A 72 -15.63 3.57 5.31
N CYS A 73 -15.52 2.38 5.90
CA CYS A 73 -16.53 1.32 5.83
C CYS A 73 -17.36 1.18 7.10
N GLY A 74 -17.23 2.10 8.05
CA GLY A 74 -17.90 2.07 9.35
C GLY A 74 -17.13 1.26 10.40
N GLY A 75 -17.38 1.53 11.68
CA GLY A 75 -16.80 0.75 12.80
C GLY A 75 -15.27 0.78 12.88
N GLY A 76 -14.61 1.89 12.51
CA GLY A 76 -13.15 1.97 12.52
C GLY A 76 -12.49 1.17 11.40
N CYS A 77 -13.10 1.10 10.24
CA CYS A 77 -12.62 0.41 9.05
C CYS A 77 -12.44 1.38 7.89
N SER A 78 -11.44 1.18 7.05
CA SER A 78 -11.24 1.90 5.80
C SER A 78 -10.73 1.01 4.66
N PHE A 79 -10.93 1.45 3.45
CA PHE A 79 -10.41 0.86 2.22
C PHE A 79 -10.10 1.97 1.21
N ALA A 80 -9.49 1.64 0.08
CA ALA A 80 -9.14 2.62 -0.92
C ALA A 80 -9.88 2.41 -2.24
N LEU A 81 -10.16 3.54 -2.91
CA LEU A 81 -10.58 3.62 -4.30
C LEU A 81 -9.43 4.15 -5.13
N ALA A 82 -9.34 3.74 -6.38
CA ALA A 82 -8.36 4.26 -7.33
C ALA A 82 -8.98 4.52 -8.69
N TYR A 83 -8.64 5.67 -9.27
CA TYR A 83 -9.01 6.05 -10.63
C TYR A 83 -7.75 6.26 -11.45
N ASN A 84 -7.62 5.57 -12.59
CA ASN A 84 -6.49 5.70 -13.49
C ASN A 84 -6.75 6.85 -14.48
N VAL A 85 -6.01 7.94 -14.36
CA VAL A 85 -6.17 9.13 -15.21
C VAL A 85 -5.81 8.87 -16.68
N LYS A 86 -4.95 7.88 -16.97
CA LYS A 86 -4.52 7.53 -18.33
C LYS A 86 -5.57 6.70 -19.09
N THR A 87 -6.35 5.90 -18.39
CA THR A 87 -7.27 4.93 -19.01
C THR A 87 -8.74 5.20 -18.71
N GLY A 88 -9.02 5.98 -17.67
CA GLY A 88 -10.35 6.23 -17.14
C GLY A 88 -10.92 5.11 -16.26
N GLN A 89 -10.15 4.03 -16.04
CA GLN A 89 -10.61 2.88 -15.26
C GLN A 89 -10.73 3.23 -13.77
N SER A 90 -11.75 2.66 -13.14
CA SER A 90 -12.04 2.79 -11.71
C SER A 90 -11.87 1.45 -11.00
N PHE A 91 -11.27 1.48 -9.83
CA PHE A 91 -10.95 0.29 -9.01
C PHE A 91 -11.44 0.49 -7.58
N VAL A 92 -12.06 -0.53 -7.02
CA VAL A 92 -12.26 -0.67 -5.58
C VAL A 92 -11.20 -1.66 -5.10
N LEU A 93 -10.29 -1.21 -4.25
CA LEU A 93 -9.23 -2.09 -3.74
C LEU A 93 -9.84 -3.13 -2.80
N PRO A 94 -9.39 -4.40 -2.87
CA PRO A 94 -10.01 -5.49 -2.13
C PRO A 94 -9.69 -5.48 -0.63
N ASP A 95 -8.56 -4.87 -0.24
CA ASP A 95 -8.11 -4.86 1.14
C ASP A 95 -8.87 -3.81 1.96
N THR A 96 -9.33 -4.21 3.13
CA THR A 96 -9.86 -3.32 4.17
C THR A 96 -8.93 -3.35 5.38
N PHE A 97 -8.82 -2.21 6.06
CA PHE A 97 -7.99 -2.06 7.25
C PHE A 97 -8.87 -1.56 8.39
N ALA A 98 -8.82 -2.25 9.52
CA ALA A 98 -9.55 -1.86 10.72
C ALA A 98 -8.60 -1.33 11.80
N ASP A 99 -9.14 -0.51 12.70
CA ASP A 99 -8.46 -0.12 13.92
C ASP A 99 -8.03 -1.36 14.70
N CYS A 100 -6.88 -1.29 15.36
CA CYS A 100 -6.32 -2.43 16.06
C CYS A 100 -5.75 -2.03 17.41
N TYR A 101 -5.52 -3.03 18.26
CA TYR A 101 -4.89 -2.87 19.55
C TYR A 101 -3.60 -3.70 19.62
N SER A 102 -2.53 -3.08 20.07
CA SER A 102 -1.26 -3.73 20.34
C SER A 102 -0.95 -3.63 21.82
N GLU A 103 -0.55 -4.73 22.46
CA GLU A 103 -0.15 -4.74 23.88
C GLU A 103 1.01 -3.78 24.16
N GLN A 104 1.90 -3.58 23.19
CA GLN A 104 3.09 -2.74 23.33
C GLN A 104 2.82 -1.26 23.03
N LYS A 105 1.88 -0.95 22.12
CA LYS A 105 1.65 0.41 21.60
C LYS A 105 0.23 0.93 21.86
N GLY A 106 -0.66 0.13 22.45
CA GLY A 106 -2.05 0.49 22.71
C GLY A 106 -2.92 0.51 21.45
N PHE A 107 -3.98 1.32 21.50
CA PHE A 107 -4.89 1.52 20.36
C PHE A 107 -4.19 2.24 19.21
N LYS A 108 -4.42 1.74 17.98
CA LYS A 108 -3.91 2.34 16.76
C LYS A 108 -5.04 2.46 15.73
N GLN A 109 -5.28 3.69 15.29
CA GLN A 109 -6.23 3.98 14.23
C GLN A 109 -5.67 3.47 12.90
N ASN A 110 -6.53 2.87 12.07
CA ASN A 110 -6.14 2.47 10.72
C ASN A 110 -5.88 3.71 9.84
N ASP A 111 -4.95 3.57 8.91
CA ASP A 111 -4.66 4.60 7.92
C ASP A 111 -4.01 3.98 6.67
N ILE A 112 -4.15 4.66 5.53
CA ILE A 112 -3.58 4.26 4.24
C ILE A 112 -2.76 5.43 3.70
N PHE A 113 -1.45 5.21 3.55
CA PHE A 113 -0.49 6.22 3.10
C PHE A 113 -0.04 5.94 1.67
N TYR A 114 -0.04 6.96 0.84
CA TYR A 114 0.43 6.92 -0.54
C TYR A 114 0.99 8.28 -0.96
N GLN A 115 1.80 8.30 -2.01
CA GLN A 115 2.38 9.53 -2.55
C GLN A 115 2.27 9.57 -4.07
N LYS A 116 2.20 10.79 -4.61
CA LYS A 116 2.08 11.07 -6.04
C LYS A 116 3.19 10.42 -6.88
N ASP A 117 4.40 10.50 -6.42
CA ASP A 117 5.63 10.08 -7.09
C ASP A 117 6.15 8.71 -6.66
N SER A 118 5.32 7.93 -5.97
CA SER A 118 5.67 6.58 -5.53
C SER A 118 4.58 5.55 -5.85
N ARG A 119 5.02 4.33 -6.18
CA ARG A 119 4.14 3.16 -6.39
C ARG A 119 3.87 2.40 -5.09
N LEU A 120 4.47 2.82 -3.97
CA LEU A 120 4.28 2.20 -2.67
C LEU A 120 2.97 2.69 -2.04
N VAL A 121 2.19 1.76 -1.52
CA VAL A 121 1.11 2.02 -0.56
C VAL A 121 1.50 1.38 0.76
N MET A 122 1.41 2.14 1.83
CA MET A 122 1.59 1.62 3.19
C MET A 122 0.26 1.71 3.92
N ALA A 123 -0.08 0.69 4.66
CA ALA A 123 -1.29 0.69 5.47
C ALA A 123 -0.96 0.32 6.91
N VAL A 124 -1.71 0.89 7.82
CA VAL A 124 -1.66 0.62 9.25
C VAL A 124 -3.03 0.12 9.69
N GLY A 125 -3.05 -0.94 10.47
CA GLY A 125 -4.29 -1.51 10.98
C GLY A 125 -4.32 -3.02 10.86
N SER A 126 -5.44 -3.62 11.24
CA SER A 126 -5.71 -5.04 11.05
C SER A 126 -6.32 -5.24 9.66
N ARG A 127 -5.67 -6.05 8.82
CA ARG A 127 -6.17 -6.35 7.47
C ARG A 127 -7.39 -7.28 7.56
N HIS A 128 -8.46 -6.95 6.82
CA HIS A 128 -9.72 -7.70 6.78
C HIS A 128 -10.38 -7.94 8.14
N GLY A 129 -10.06 -7.13 9.16
CA GLY A 129 -10.64 -7.25 10.48
C GLY A 129 -10.15 -8.46 11.29
N ASP A 130 -9.09 -9.12 10.86
CA ASP A 130 -8.39 -10.12 11.67
C ASP A 130 -7.84 -9.44 12.92
N GLN A 131 -8.49 -9.69 14.05
CA GLN A 131 -8.21 -8.99 15.32
C GLN A 131 -6.85 -9.33 15.94
N ALA A 132 -6.06 -10.14 15.28
CA ALA A 132 -4.91 -10.74 15.92
C ALA A 132 -3.71 -9.81 16.04
N GLN A 133 -3.45 -8.90 15.13
CA GLN A 133 -2.25 -8.03 15.23
C GLN A 133 -2.37 -6.75 14.39
N CYS A 134 -1.88 -5.63 14.96
CA CYS A 134 -1.59 -4.41 14.23
C CYS A 134 -0.42 -4.64 13.27
N GLU A 135 -0.69 -4.78 11.98
CA GLU A 135 0.36 -4.76 10.96
C GLU A 135 0.86 -3.32 10.73
N THR A 136 2.17 -3.18 10.59
CA THR A 136 2.84 -1.92 10.23
C THR A 136 3.71 -2.13 9.01
#